data_471ae95357e89f91094eb4058a3860d8
#
_entry.id   471ae95357e89f91094eb4058a3860d8
#
_cell.length_a   1.000
_cell.length_b   1.000
_cell.length_c   1.000
_cell.angle_alpha   90.00
_cell.angle_beta   90.00
_cell.angle_gamma   90.00
#
_symmetry.space_group_name_H-M   'P 1'
#
loop_
_entity.id
_entity.type
_entity.pdbx_description
1 polymer ?
#
loop_
_entity_poly.entity_id
_entity_poly.type
_entity_poly.pdbx_seq_one_letter_code
_entity_poly.pdbx_strand_id
1 'polypeptide(L)'
;MNDRLLVASRKGLFILHRRAGGWQLTAPHFIGEPVSMALADPRDGTLYAALNLGHFGVKLWRSRDGGAHWEACAVPVYPPQPETADPPPPPTPDQPPAAPWSLQQIWSLEAGGADEAGVLWAGTIPGGLFRSADGGDSWTLNRPLWDRPERALWFGGGYDYPGIHSICVDPRDSRHLTVAVSCGGVWQTDDGGEHWTCTTLGMHADYMPPERRDDPTIQDPHRLVQCAAQPEVMWVQHHNGIFRSVDAGHHWEDAVAQPSSFGFTVAAHPLRPDTAWFVPAVKDECRIPVEGRLVVTRSRDGGASFEALSEGLPPAPGYDLVYRHGLAVDDSGETLAMGSTTGALWISEDGGGRWQCVSAHLPPIYCVRFG
;
A
#
# COMPACT_ATOMS: atom_id res chain seq x y z
N MET A 1 2.32 -0.39 -21.72
CA MET A 1 0.97 0.16 -21.42
C MET A 1 0.13 -1.03 -21.00
N ASN A 2 -0.32 -1.05 -19.77
CA ASN A 2 -1.06 -2.18 -19.23
C ASN A 2 -2.53 -2.10 -19.67
N ASP A 3 -3.06 -3.20 -20.22
CA ASP A 3 -4.43 -3.26 -20.75
C ASP A 3 -5.45 -3.81 -19.74
N ARG A 4 -4.99 -4.11 -18.54
CA ARG A 4 -5.79 -4.67 -17.46
C ARG A 4 -5.65 -3.85 -16.18
N LEU A 5 -6.76 -3.68 -15.46
CA LEU A 5 -6.81 -3.06 -14.14
C LEU A 5 -7.58 -3.97 -13.19
N LEU A 6 -6.98 -4.31 -12.07
CA LEU A 6 -7.60 -5.02 -10.96
C LEU A 6 -8.13 -3.99 -9.94
N VAL A 7 -9.37 -4.15 -9.52
CA VAL A 7 -10.03 -3.28 -8.54
C VAL A 7 -10.57 -4.17 -7.41
N ALA A 8 -9.84 -4.23 -6.32
CA ALA A 8 -10.20 -4.96 -5.13
C ALA A 8 -11.12 -4.10 -4.25
N SER A 9 -12.26 -4.64 -3.87
CA SER A 9 -13.31 -3.91 -3.17
C SER A 9 -13.90 -4.68 -2.00
N ARG A 10 -14.76 -4.02 -1.24
CA ARG A 10 -15.48 -4.63 -0.11
C ARG A 10 -16.41 -5.78 -0.53
N LYS A 11 -16.75 -5.91 -1.84
CA LYS A 11 -17.73 -6.92 -2.31
C LYS A 11 -17.29 -7.60 -3.61
N GLY A 12 -16.00 -7.83 -3.78
CA GLY A 12 -15.48 -8.58 -4.90
C GLY A 12 -14.24 -7.94 -5.53
N LEU A 13 -13.67 -8.70 -6.45
CA LEU A 13 -12.63 -8.26 -7.37
C LEU A 13 -13.25 -7.94 -8.72
N PHE A 14 -13.07 -6.72 -9.20
CA PHE A 14 -13.48 -6.29 -10.52
C PHE A 14 -12.24 -6.22 -11.40
N ILE A 15 -12.32 -6.78 -12.59
CA ILE A 15 -11.25 -6.70 -13.59
C ILE A 15 -11.77 -5.82 -14.73
N LEU A 16 -10.98 -4.82 -15.10
CA LEU A 16 -11.26 -4.00 -16.26
C LEU A 16 -10.24 -4.30 -17.35
N HIS A 17 -10.71 -4.25 -18.58
CA HIS A 17 -9.84 -4.31 -19.75
C HIS A 17 -9.98 -3.04 -20.58
N ARG A 18 -8.84 -2.55 -21.08
CA ARG A 18 -8.81 -1.46 -22.04
C ARG A 18 -9.25 -1.98 -23.41
N ARG A 19 -10.24 -1.34 -24.02
CA ARG A 19 -10.80 -1.65 -25.33
C ARG A 19 -10.85 -0.39 -26.19
N ALA A 20 -11.19 -0.52 -27.46
CA ALA A 20 -11.30 0.63 -28.37
C ALA A 20 -12.26 1.74 -27.88
N GLY A 21 -13.23 1.40 -27.02
CA GLY A 21 -14.19 2.35 -26.42
C GLY A 21 -13.85 2.78 -24.99
N GLY A 22 -12.63 2.56 -24.50
CA GLY A 22 -12.19 2.88 -23.13
C GLY A 22 -12.15 1.65 -22.22
N TRP A 23 -12.10 1.89 -20.91
CA TRP A 23 -12.01 0.85 -19.89
C TRP A 23 -13.37 0.21 -19.63
N GLN A 24 -13.43 -1.11 -19.71
CA GLN A 24 -14.67 -1.88 -19.56
C GLN A 24 -14.55 -2.90 -18.43
N LEU A 25 -15.54 -2.88 -17.55
CA LEU A 25 -15.71 -3.86 -16.48
C LEU A 25 -16.10 -5.22 -17.07
N THR A 26 -15.46 -6.27 -16.56
CA THR A 26 -15.90 -7.66 -16.79
C THR A 26 -16.78 -8.15 -15.64
N ALA A 27 -17.25 -9.39 -15.70
CA ALA A 27 -17.97 -10.01 -14.60
C ALA A 27 -17.07 -10.03 -13.33
N PRO A 28 -17.59 -9.63 -12.17
CA PRO A 28 -16.80 -9.61 -10.95
C PRO A 28 -16.55 -11.03 -10.41
N HIS A 29 -15.43 -11.18 -9.69
CA HIS A 29 -15.05 -12.38 -8.96
C HIS A 29 -15.26 -12.18 -7.46
N PHE A 30 -15.44 -13.26 -6.70
CA PHE A 30 -15.64 -13.23 -5.26
C PHE A 30 -16.80 -12.30 -4.82
N ILE A 31 -17.94 -12.41 -5.54
CA ILE A 31 -19.08 -11.52 -5.32
C ILE A 31 -19.59 -11.59 -3.89
N GLY A 32 -19.67 -10.43 -3.23
CA GLY A 32 -20.11 -10.29 -1.84
C GLY A 32 -18.98 -10.42 -0.82
N GLU A 33 -17.79 -10.88 -1.21
CA GLU A 33 -16.66 -11.08 -0.32
C GLU A 33 -15.66 -9.90 -0.37
N PRO A 34 -15.13 -9.44 0.78
CA PRO A 34 -14.13 -8.38 0.81
C PRO A 34 -12.79 -8.87 0.26
N VAL A 35 -12.32 -8.25 -0.82
CA VAL A 35 -10.97 -8.46 -1.39
C VAL A 35 -10.10 -7.32 -0.90
N SER A 36 -9.18 -7.62 0.02
CA SER A 36 -8.32 -6.61 0.67
C SER A 36 -7.14 -6.18 -0.18
N MET A 37 -6.63 -7.09 -1.04
CA MET A 37 -5.45 -6.86 -1.88
C MET A 37 -5.55 -7.67 -3.17
N ALA A 38 -5.00 -7.13 -4.26
CA ALA A 38 -4.83 -7.81 -5.53
C ALA A 38 -3.43 -7.59 -6.07
N LEU A 39 -2.91 -8.58 -6.81
CA LEU A 39 -1.64 -8.51 -7.52
C LEU A 39 -1.82 -9.14 -8.91
N ALA A 40 -1.25 -8.50 -9.93
CA ALA A 40 -0.93 -9.13 -11.19
C ALA A 40 0.59 -9.33 -11.23
N ASP A 41 1.05 -10.57 -11.23
CA ASP A 41 2.48 -10.87 -11.27
C ASP A 41 3.05 -10.45 -12.64
N PRO A 42 3.98 -9.48 -12.68
CA PRO A 42 4.49 -8.98 -13.95
C PRO A 42 5.35 -10.00 -14.71
N ARG A 43 5.76 -11.10 -14.06
CA ARG A 43 6.67 -12.10 -14.64
C ARG A 43 5.94 -13.14 -15.51
N ASP A 44 4.72 -13.53 -15.12
CA ASP A 44 3.96 -14.58 -15.79
C ASP A 44 2.48 -14.26 -16.00
N GLY A 45 2.00 -13.11 -15.48
CA GLY A 45 0.61 -12.67 -15.59
C GLY A 45 -0.36 -13.35 -14.63
N THR A 46 0.13 -14.16 -13.67
CA THR A 46 -0.70 -14.76 -12.62
C THR A 46 -1.36 -13.68 -11.79
N LEU A 47 -2.66 -13.82 -11.57
CA LEU A 47 -3.42 -12.93 -10.71
C LEU A 47 -3.54 -13.51 -9.31
N TYR A 48 -3.44 -12.66 -8.30
CA TYR A 48 -3.69 -13.02 -6.91
C TYR A 48 -4.75 -12.12 -6.31
N ALA A 49 -5.59 -12.69 -5.44
CA ALA A 49 -6.61 -11.99 -4.67
C ALA A 49 -6.56 -12.44 -3.21
N ALA A 50 -6.29 -11.51 -2.31
CA ALA A 50 -6.36 -11.73 -0.86
C ALA A 50 -7.72 -11.26 -0.33
N LEU A 51 -8.42 -12.13 0.39
CA LEU A 51 -9.73 -11.86 0.96
C LEU A 51 -9.64 -11.81 2.47
N ASN A 52 -10.36 -10.87 3.07
CA ASN A 52 -10.53 -10.78 4.53
C ASN A 52 -11.99 -11.07 4.89
N LEU A 53 -12.27 -12.30 5.25
CA LEU A 53 -13.64 -12.78 5.51
C LEU A 53 -14.04 -12.67 7.00
N GLY A 54 -13.34 -11.81 7.77
CA GLY A 54 -13.59 -11.64 9.20
C GLY A 54 -13.39 -12.95 9.97
N HIS A 55 -14.41 -13.40 10.70
CA HIS A 55 -14.32 -14.64 11.49
C HIS A 55 -14.12 -15.92 10.67
N PHE A 56 -14.37 -15.90 9.35
CA PHE A 56 -14.04 -17.00 8.45
C PHE A 56 -12.57 -17.00 8.01
N GLY A 57 -11.79 -16.03 8.49
CA GLY A 57 -10.35 -15.91 8.29
C GLY A 57 -9.96 -15.27 6.96
N VAL A 58 -8.67 -15.18 6.78
CA VAL A 58 -8.05 -14.68 5.54
C VAL A 58 -7.93 -15.81 4.53
N LYS A 59 -8.12 -15.49 3.25
CA LYS A 59 -7.93 -16.40 2.13
C LYS A 59 -7.03 -15.76 1.09
N LEU A 60 -6.29 -16.58 0.35
CA LEU A 60 -5.53 -16.16 -0.82
C LEU A 60 -5.91 -17.07 -1.99
N TRP A 61 -6.14 -16.46 -3.14
CA TRP A 61 -6.49 -17.13 -4.36
C TRP A 61 -5.57 -16.68 -5.48
N ARG A 62 -5.28 -17.58 -6.44
CA ARG A 62 -4.56 -17.23 -7.66
C ARG A 62 -5.32 -17.71 -8.90
N SER A 63 -5.09 -17.03 -10.02
CA SER A 63 -5.57 -17.40 -11.34
C SER A 63 -4.43 -17.28 -12.35
N ARG A 64 -4.19 -18.35 -13.12
CA ARG A 64 -3.17 -18.39 -14.19
C ARG A 64 -3.76 -18.18 -15.58
N ASP A 65 -5.06 -17.96 -15.68
CA ASP A 65 -5.81 -17.84 -16.94
C ASP A 65 -6.59 -16.51 -17.03
N GLY A 66 -6.05 -15.47 -16.40
CA GLY A 66 -6.61 -14.12 -16.47
C GLY A 66 -7.93 -13.94 -15.71
N GLY A 67 -8.21 -14.78 -14.73
CA GLY A 67 -9.41 -14.71 -13.90
C GLY A 67 -10.50 -15.71 -14.28
N ALA A 68 -10.32 -16.54 -15.32
CA ALA A 68 -11.33 -17.50 -15.70
C ALA A 68 -11.55 -18.59 -14.63
N HIS A 69 -10.45 -19.06 -14.02
CA HIS A 69 -10.51 -20.00 -12.91
C HIS A 69 -9.61 -19.51 -11.76
N TRP A 70 -10.07 -19.76 -10.53
CA TRP A 70 -9.34 -19.41 -9.31
C TRP A 70 -9.09 -20.65 -8.47
N GLU A 71 -7.86 -20.82 -8.03
CA GLU A 71 -7.43 -21.89 -7.12
C GLU A 71 -6.98 -21.29 -5.77
N ALA A 72 -7.29 -21.99 -4.68
CA ALA A 72 -6.91 -21.55 -3.36
C ALA A 72 -5.41 -21.75 -3.14
N CYS A 73 -4.76 -20.75 -2.57
CA CYS A 73 -3.39 -20.80 -2.09
C CYS A 73 -3.35 -20.98 -0.57
N ALA A 74 -2.17 -21.33 -0.04
CA ALA A 74 -1.91 -21.19 1.38
C ALA A 74 -1.92 -19.72 1.80
N VAL A 75 -2.17 -19.46 3.08
CA VAL A 75 -2.04 -18.12 3.67
C VAL A 75 -0.88 -18.12 4.67
N PRO A 76 -0.26 -16.97 4.94
CA PRO A 76 0.72 -16.82 6.01
C PRO A 76 0.23 -17.34 7.35
N VAL A 77 1.08 -18.08 8.05
CA VAL A 77 0.78 -18.64 9.39
C VAL A 77 1.87 -18.20 10.36
N TYR A 78 1.45 -17.55 11.44
CA TYR A 78 2.36 -17.17 12.52
C TYR A 78 2.74 -18.38 13.38
N PRO A 79 3.94 -18.37 13.97
CA PRO A 79 4.30 -19.36 14.95
C PRO A 79 3.38 -19.26 16.19
N PRO A 80 3.28 -20.30 17.00
CA PRO A 80 2.57 -20.23 18.28
C PRO A 80 3.08 -19.06 19.12
N GLN A 81 2.16 -18.28 19.67
CA GLN A 81 2.52 -17.22 20.61
C GLN A 81 3.14 -17.84 21.86
N PRO A 82 4.30 -17.34 22.32
CA PRO A 82 4.90 -17.84 23.54
C PRO A 82 3.92 -17.72 24.71
N GLU A 83 3.83 -18.78 25.52
CA GLU A 83 3.10 -18.73 26.78
C GLU A 83 3.81 -17.73 27.70
N THR A 84 3.14 -16.67 28.09
CA THR A 84 3.64 -15.78 29.13
C THR A 84 3.29 -16.34 30.49
N ALA A 85 4.25 -16.39 31.43
CA ALA A 85 4.03 -16.90 32.78
C ALA A 85 2.92 -16.11 33.52
N ASP A 86 2.73 -14.84 33.16
CA ASP A 86 1.67 -13.99 33.67
C ASP A 86 0.73 -13.59 32.53
N PRO A 87 -0.59 -13.52 32.76
CA PRO A 87 -1.52 -12.95 31.78
C PRO A 87 -1.09 -11.50 31.49
N PRO A 88 -1.13 -11.08 30.21
CA PRO A 88 -0.81 -9.70 29.87
C PRO A 88 -1.69 -8.76 30.71
N PRO A 89 -1.16 -7.64 31.19
CA PRO A 89 -1.96 -6.67 31.90
C PRO A 89 -3.14 -6.25 31.04
N PRO A 90 -4.29 -5.95 31.65
CA PRO A 90 -5.43 -5.46 30.89
C PRO A 90 -5.04 -4.20 30.10
N PRO A 91 -5.50 -4.08 28.84
CA PRO A 91 -5.17 -2.92 28.02
C PRO A 91 -5.60 -1.63 28.74
N THR A 92 -4.70 -0.66 28.80
CA THR A 92 -5.00 0.68 29.27
C THR A 92 -5.19 1.60 28.06
N PRO A 93 -5.86 2.76 28.22
CA PRO A 93 -6.01 3.71 27.11
C PRO A 93 -4.68 4.10 26.46
N ASP A 94 -3.59 4.05 27.24
CA ASP A 94 -2.24 4.44 26.80
C ASP A 94 -1.39 3.26 26.31
N GLN A 95 -1.87 2.02 26.47
CA GLN A 95 -1.20 0.82 25.98
C GLN A 95 -2.20 -0.03 25.19
N PRO A 96 -2.11 -0.01 23.86
CA PRO A 96 -2.95 -0.87 23.04
C PRO A 96 -2.72 -2.34 23.36
N PRO A 97 -3.73 -3.20 23.17
CA PRO A 97 -3.59 -4.64 23.41
C PRO A 97 -2.45 -5.21 22.56
N ALA A 98 -1.72 -6.16 23.15
CA ALA A 98 -0.68 -6.87 22.41
C ALA A 98 -1.26 -7.51 21.14
N ALA A 99 -0.57 -7.34 20.02
CA ALA A 99 -1.03 -7.90 18.75
C ALA A 99 -1.08 -9.44 18.83
N PRO A 100 -2.19 -10.08 18.40
CA PRO A 100 -2.29 -11.53 18.37
C PRO A 100 -1.31 -12.11 17.35
N TRP A 101 -0.73 -13.27 17.62
CA TRP A 101 0.10 -13.99 16.64
C TRP A 101 -0.80 -14.82 15.70
N SER A 102 -1.72 -14.14 15.04
CA SER A 102 -2.65 -14.74 14.07
C SER A 102 -2.94 -13.78 12.96
N LEU A 103 -3.01 -14.31 11.74
CA LEU A 103 -3.25 -13.50 10.53
C LEU A 103 -4.63 -12.84 10.57
N GLN A 104 -4.64 -11.51 10.57
CA GLN A 104 -5.86 -10.72 10.50
C GLN A 104 -6.14 -10.24 9.07
N GLN A 105 -5.09 -9.89 8.31
CA GLN A 105 -5.19 -9.42 6.94
C GLN A 105 -3.85 -9.54 6.21
N ILE A 106 -3.89 -9.86 4.92
CA ILE A 106 -2.81 -9.55 3.98
C ILE A 106 -3.03 -8.11 3.53
N TRP A 107 -2.10 -7.21 3.90
CA TRP A 107 -2.22 -5.77 3.66
C TRP A 107 -1.33 -5.25 2.55
N SER A 108 -0.30 -6.01 2.18
CA SER A 108 0.48 -5.83 0.96
C SER A 108 0.85 -7.18 0.37
N LEU A 109 0.93 -7.25 -0.95
CA LEU A 109 1.30 -8.46 -1.70
C LEU A 109 2.09 -8.01 -2.92
N GLU A 110 3.34 -8.47 -3.04
CA GLU A 110 4.25 -8.07 -4.10
C GLU A 110 4.97 -9.29 -4.69
N ALA A 111 5.28 -9.21 -5.98
CA ALA A 111 6.17 -10.16 -6.64
C ALA A 111 7.62 -9.95 -6.18
N GLY A 112 8.41 -11.01 -6.12
CA GLY A 112 9.86 -10.95 -6.00
C GLY A 112 10.52 -10.38 -7.26
N GLY A 113 11.85 -10.42 -7.32
CA GLY A 113 12.60 -9.95 -8.49
C GLY A 113 12.27 -10.68 -9.79
N ALA A 114 12.63 -10.08 -10.92
CA ALA A 114 12.34 -10.61 -12.25
C ALA A 114 12.95 -11.99 -12.49
N ASP A 115 14.03 -12.32 -11.81
CA ASP A 115 14.76 -13.60 -11.85
C ASP A 115 14.27 -14.61 -10.80
N GLU A 116 13.36 -14.23 -9.91
CA GLU A 116 12.87 -15.06 -8.82
C GLU A 116 11.48 -15.66 -9.11
N ALA A 117 11.37 -16.53 -10.11
CA ALA A 117 10.10 -17.14 -10.49
C ALA A 117 9.37 -17.75 -9.27
N GLY A 118 8.08 -17.41 -9.10
CA GLY A 118 7.24 -17.90 -8.00
C GLY A 118 7.48 -17.24 -6.64
N VAL A 119 8.48 -16.35 -6.49
CA VAL A 119 8.67 -15.63 -5.22
C VAL A 119 7.63 -14.54 -5.06
N LEU A 120 6.99 -14.54 -3.88
CA LEU A 120 6.05 -13.51 -3.45
C LEU A 120 6.42 -13.03 -2.05
N TRP A 121 6.10 -11.76 -1.78
CA TRP A 121 6.19 -11.16 -0.47
C TRP A 121 4.82 -10.71 0.00
N ALA A 122 4.46 -11.04 1.24
CA ALA A 122 3.22 -10.61 1.87
C ALA A 122 3.50 -9.87 3.17
N GLY A 123 3.04 -8.62 3.24
CA GLY A 123 2.97 -7.85 4.48
C GLY A 123 1.58 -7.99 5.09
N THR A 124 1.52 -8.20 6.40
CA THR A 124 0.30 -8.59 7.08
C THR A 124 -0.03 -7.71 8.28
N ILE A 125 -1.26 -7.83 8.76
CA ILE A 125 -1.68 -7.42 10.08
C ILE A 125 -1.85 -8.68 10.91
N PRO A 126 -1.19 -8.77 12.09
CA PRO A 126 -0.18 -7.87 12.66
C PRO A 126 1.08 -7.82 11.79
N GLY A 127 1.99 -6.90 12.08
CA GLY A 127 3.16 -6.57 11.26
C GLY A 127 4.14 -7.71 11.02
N GLY A 128 3.75 -8.72 10.25
CA GLY A 128 4.59 -9.82 9.77
C GLY A 128 4.93 -9.64 8.30
N LEU A 129 6.18 -9.94 7.94
CA LEU A 129 6.63 -10.08 6.56
C LEU A 129 6.80 -11.56 6.26
N PHE A 130 6.15 -12.04 5.21
CA PHE A 130 6.22 -13.44 4.79
C PHE A 130 6.72 -13.55 3.36
N ARG A 131 7.49 -14.60 3.09
CA ARG A 131 7.99 -14.93 1.75
C ARG A 131 7.43 -16.29 1.32
N SER A 132 6.91 -16.35 0.11
CA SER A 132 6.66 -17.60 -0.62
C SER A 132 7.73 -17.78 -1.68
N ALA A 133 8.12 -19.02 -1.97
CA ALA A 133 9.04 -19.35 -3.07
C ALA A 133 8.37 -20.23 -4.13
N ASP A 134 7.07 -20.49 -4.02
CA ASP A 134 6.31 -21.47 -4.79
C ASP A 134 4.96 -20.91 -5.31
N GLY A 135 4.86 -19.59 -5.48
CA GLY A 135 3.66 -18.93 -5.99
C GLY A 135 2.48 -18.95 -5.01
N GLY A 136 2.76 -18.98 -3.70
CA GLY A 136 1.74 -18.94 -2.66
C GLY A 136 1.29 -20.28 -2.14
N ASP A 137 1.93 -21.38 -2.54
CA ASP A 137 1.60 -22.72 -2.02
C ASP A 137 2.13 -22.93 -0.58
N SER A 138 3.19 -22.20 -0.19
CA SER A 138 3.67 -22.13 1.19
C SER A 138 4.24 -20.74 1.52
N TRP A 139 4.30 -20.41 2.82
CA TRP A 139 4.78 -19.13 3.33
C TRP A 139 5.73 -19.31 4.50
N THR A 140 6.81 -18.56 4.49
CA THR A 140 7.79 -18.51 5.57
C THR A 140 7.82 -17.11 6.18
N LEU A 141 7.67 -17.01 7.50
CA LEU A 141 7.83 -15.75 8.23
C LEU A 141 9.29 -15.29 8.18
N ASN A 142 9.53 -14.04 7.82
CA ASN A 142 10.85 -13.44 7.95
C ASN A 142 11.16 -13.20 9.43
N ARG A 143 11.85 -14.16 10.03
CA ARG A 143 12.21 -14.15 11.46
C ARG A 143 13.14 -13.00 11.81
N PRO A 144 14.16 -12.64 10.98
CA PRO A 144 15.05 -11.53 11.29
C PRO A 144 14.33 -10.19 11.53
N LEU A 145 13.26 -9.91 10.78
CA LEU A 145 12.43 -8.72 11.05
C LEU A 145 11.44 -8.94 12.19
N TRP A 146 10.80 -10.13 12.25
CA TRP A 146 9.80 -10.44 13.26
C TRP A 146 10.37 -10.46 14.68
N ASP A 147 11.59 -10.94 14.85
CA ASP A 147 12.26 -11.08 16.15
C ASP A 147 13.00 -9.78 16.60
N ARG A 148 12.90 -8.71 15.82
CA ARG A 148 13.47 -7.40 16.24
C ARG A 148 12.84 -6.94 17.54
N PRO A 149 13.64 -6.52 18.54
CA PRO A 149 13.11 -6.01 19.79
C PRO A 149 12.25 -4.74 19.60
N GLU A 150 12.56 -3.92 18.60
CA GLU A 150 11.82 -2.70 18.26
C GLU A 150 10.39 -2.99 17.82
N ARG A 151 10.08 -4.20 17.34
CA ARG A 151 8.72 -4.60 16.98
C ARG A 151 7.74 -4.46 18.16
N ALA A 152 8.20 -4.59 19.38
CA ALA A 152 7.38 -4.39 20.57
C ALA A 152 6.91 -2.92 20.75
N LEU A 153 7.55 -1.98 20.03
CA LEU A 153 7.21 -0.56 20.05
C LEU A 153 6.22 -0.19 18.94
N TRP A 154 5.98 -1.08 17.96
CA TRP A 154 5.03 -0.82 16.89
C TRP A 154 3.60 -0.84 17.43
N PHE A 155 2.76 0.05 16.92
CA PHE A 155 1.35 0.10 17.30
C PHE A 155 0.44 0.32 16.08
N GLY A 156 -0.87 0.27 16.30
CA GLY A 156 -1.83 0.44 15.20
C GLY A 156 -1.95 1.88 14.73
N GLY A 157 -1.88 2.09 13.43
CA GLY A 157 -2.15 3.36 12.77
C GLY A 157 -3.15 3.13 11.64
N GLY A 158 -4.43 3.25 11.92
CA GLY A 158 -5.50 2.93 10.98
C GLY A 158 -6.13 1.55 11.15
N TYR A 159 -5.51 0.66 11.92
CA TYR A 159 -6.04 -0.60 12.45
C TYR A 159 -5.64 -0.74 13.92
N ASP A 160 -6.27 -1.67 14.64
CA ASP A 160 -5.97 -1.91 16.06
C ASP A 160 -4.53 -2.38 16.29
N TYR A 161 -3.93 -3.01 15.28
CA TYR A 161 -2.58 -3.56 15.33
C TYR A 161 -1.70 -2.99 14.22
N PRO A 162 -0.36 -2.94 14.42
CA PRO A 162 0.56 -2.52 13.37
C PRO A 162 0.48 -3.47 12.18
N GLY A 163 0.79 -2.99 10.98
CA GLY A 163 0.79 -3.81 9.78
C GLY A 163 1.81 -3.34 8.75
N ILE A 164 2.33 -4.29 7.97
CA ILE A 164 3.18 -3.99 6.82
C ILE A 164 2.29 -3.79 5.60
N HIS A 165 2.17 -2.54 5.16
CA HIS A 165 1.28 -2.15 4.06
C HIS A 165 2.02 -1.77 2.77
N SER A 166 3.33 -1.63 2.80
CA SER A 166 4.13 -1.34 1.61
C SER A 166 5.35 -2.23 1.58
N ILE A 167 5.65 -2.78 0.42
CA ILE A 167 6.84 -3.57 0.11
C ILE A 167 7.36 -3.05 -1.21
N CYS A 168 8.61 -2.60 -1.24
CA CYS A 168 9.32 -2.23 -2.45
C CYS A 168 10.48 -3.21 -2.63
N VAL A 169 10.48 -3.91 -3.76
CA VAL A 169 11.60 -4.77 -4.19
C VAL A 169 12.40 -4.00 -5.21
N ASP A 170 13.72 -3.85 -5.03
CA ASP A 170 14.56 -3.19 -6.03
C ASP A 170 14.58 -4.03 -7.32
N PRO A 171 14.14 -3.50 -8.46
CA PRO A 171 14.08 -4.26 -9.71
C PRO A 171 15.46 -4.66 -10.26
N ARG A 172 16.55 -4.10 -9.72
CA ARG A 172 17.94 -4.39 -10.12
C ARG A 172 18.58 -5.48 -9.26
N ASP A 173 18.16 -5.61 -8.00
CA ASP A 173 18.63 -6.62 -7.05
C ASP A 173 17.53 -6.95 -6.04
N SER A 174 16.88 -8.08 -6.22
CA SER A 174 15.76 -8.54 -5.38
C SER A 174 16.12 -8.77 -3.90
N ARG A 175 17.40 -8.76 -3.54
CA ARG A 175 17.83 -8.80 -2.14
C ARG A 175 17.62 -7.47 -1.42
N HIS A 176 17.49 -6.38 -2.17
CA HIS A 176 17.18 -5.06 -1.62
C HIS A 176 15.66 -4.90 -1.50
N LEU A 177 15.17 -4.87 -0.26
CA LEU A 177 13.76 -4.63 0.04
C LEU A 177 13.61 -3.46 1.00
N THR A 178 12.57 -2.68 0.77
CA THR A 178 12.12 -1.66 1.72
C THR A 178 10.67 -1.93 2.07
N VAL A 179 10.35 -1.97 3.36
CA VAL A 179 8.99 -2.15 3.85
C VAL A 179 8.58 -0.99 4.75
N ALA A 180 7.29 -0.65 4.72
CA ALA A 180 6.73 0.34 5.60
C ALA A 180 5.68 -0.28 6.53
N VAL A 181 5.82 0.03 7.81
CA VAL A 181 4.99 -0.44 8.91
C VAL A 181 4.17 0.72 9.44
N SER A 182 2.86 0.57 9.50
CA SER A 182 1.98 1.56 10.12
C SER A 182 2.35 1.72 11.59
N CYS A 183 2.70 2.96 12.01
CA CYS A 183 3.29 3.29 13.30
C CYS A 183 4.42 2.34 13.73
N GLY A 184 5.35 2.08 12.80
CA GLY A 184 6.48 1.19 13.00
C GLY A 184 7.70 1.56 12.15
N GLY A 185 7.61 2.65 11.36
CA GLY A 185 8.69 3.19 10.54
C GLY A 185 8.90 2.48 9.20
N VAL A 186 10.04 2.77 8.60
CA VAL A 186 10.51 2.19 7.33
C VAL A 186 11.71 1.31 7.62
N TRP A 187 11.69 0.08 7.10
CA TRP A 187 12.73 -0.93 7.33
C TRP A 187 13.33 -1.39 6.03
N GLN A 188 14.64 -1.57 5.99
CA GLN A 188 15.38 -1.97 4.81
C GLN A 188 16.28 -3.16 5.07
N THR A 189 16.46 -3.96 4.03
CA THR A 189 17.46 -5.03 3.93
C THR A 189 18.16 -4.94 2.59
N ASP A 190 19.42 -5.34 2.53
CA ASP A 190 20.24 -5.46 1.32
C ASP A 190 20.73 -6.91 1.08
N ASP A 191 20.26 -7.84 1.90
CA ASP A 191 20.69 -9.23 1.90
C ASP A 191 19.52 -10.25 1.84
N GLY A 192 18.37 -9.82 1.32
CA GLY A 192 17.21 -10.70 1.14
C GLY A 192 16.42 -10.95 2.43
N GLY A 193 16.59 -10.08 3.43
CA GLY A 193 15.83 -10.15 4.67
C GLY A 193 16.54 -10.84 5.82
N GLU A 194 17.86 -11.07 5.73
CA GLU A 194 18.65 -11.63 6.83
C GLU A 194 18.98 -10.59 7.90
N HIS A 195 19.20 -9.32 7.48
CA HIS A 195 19.41 -8.20 8.40
C HIS A 195 18.50 -7.02 8.01
N TRP A 196 18.00 -6.30 9.02
CA TRP A 196 17.09 -5.18 8.84
C TRP A 196 17.56 -3.95 9.60
N THR A 197 17.45 -2.79 8.95
CA THR A 197 17.75 -1.48 9.53
C THR A 197 16.52 -0.59 9.40
N CYS A 198 16.19 0.15 10.47
CA CYS A 198 15.15 1.17 10.43
C CYS A 198 15.73 2.44 9.83
N THR A 199 15.12 2.97 8.78
CA THR A 199 15.63 4.09 7.97
C THR A 199 14.59 5.20 7.86
N THR A 200 14.47 6.01 8.91
CA THR A 200 13.49 7.11 9.02
C THR A 200 14.16 8.46 9.33
N LEU A 201 15.47 8.55 9.14
CA LEU A 201 16.19 9.80 9.41
C LEU A 201 15.63 10.95 8.56
N GLY A 202 15.16 12.01 9.23
CA GLY A 202 14.51 13.17 8.60
C GLY A 202 12.98 13.12 8.62
N MET A 203 12.36 11.95 8.91
CA MET A 203 10.92 11.90 9.21
C MET A 203 10.64 12.38 10.61
N HIS A 204 9.41 12.86 10.84
CA HIS A 204 8.97 13.32 12.15
C HIS A 204 7.50 12.98 12.43
N ALA A 205 7.18 12.71 13.68
CA ALA A 205 5.87 12.35 14.19
C ALA A 205 5.33 13.46 15.12
N ASP A 206 4.70 14.47 14.55
CA ASP A 206 4.21 15.65 15.29
C ASP A 206 3.04 15.33 16.24
N TYR A 207 2.45 14.14 16.13
CA TYR A 207 1.46 13.61 17.08
C TYR A 207 2.09 13.08 18.37
N MET A 208 3.42 12.99 18.44
CA MET A 208 4.16 12.55 19.62
C MET A 208 4.69 13.75 20.41
N PRO A 209 5.02 13.57 21.71
CA PRO A 209 5.76 14.58 22.46
C PRO A 209 7.07 14.98 21.77
N PRO A 210 7.51 16.25 21.89
CA PRO A 210 8.69 16.75 21.16
C PRO A 210 9.96 15.91 21.31
N GLU A 211 10.19 15.31 22.47
CA GLU A 211 11.34 14.45 22.77
C GLU A 211 11.29 13.10 22.07
N ARG A 212 10.12 12.71 21.55
CA ARG A 212 9.91 11.45 20.83
C ARG A 212 9.59 11.65 19.35
N ARG A 213 9.50 12.89 18.91
CA ARG A 213 9.08 13.24 17.56
C ARG A 213 9.88 12.52 16.47
N ASP A 214 11.18 12.36 16.69
CA ASP A 214 12.12 11.79 15.74
C ASP A 214 12.46 10.31 16.03
N ASP A 215 11.74 9.66 16.96
CA ASP A 215 11.92 8.22 17.24
C ASP A 215 11.66 7.40 15.95
N PRO A 216 12.60 6.53 15.53
CA PRO A 216 12.48 5.86 14.23
C PRO A 216 11.27 4.93 14.13
N THR A 217 10.96 4.22 15.21
CA THR A 217 9.99 3.12 15.21
C THR A 217 8.55 3.55 15.48
N ILE A 218 8.32 4.85 15.68
CA ILE A 218 6.97 5.40 15.84
C ILE A 218 6.49 6.16 14.60
N GLN A 219 7.37 6.34 13.60
CA GLN A 219 6.97 7.00 12.36
C GLN A 219 5.82 6.25 11.70
N ASP A 220 4.83 6.97 11.19
CA ASP A 220 3.62 6.41 10.59
C ASP A 220 3.56 6.68 9.07
N PRO A 221 4.32 5.93 8.26
CA PRO A 221 4.13 5.95 6.82
C PRO A 221 2.75 5.39 6.48
N HIS A 222 1.97 6.12 5.71
CA HIS A 222 0.69 5.64 5.19
C HIS A 222 0.88 4.84 3.88
N ARG A 223 1.81 5.24 3.05
CA ARG A 223 2.20 4.53 1.83
C ARG A 223 3.64 4.89 1.46
N LEU A 224 4.43 3.88 1.12
CA LEU A 224 5.78 3.99 0.56
C LEU A 224 5.78 3.45 -0.86
N VAL A 225 6.44 4.15 -1.78
CA VAL A 225 6.68 3.72 -3.17
C VAL A 225 8.08 4.13 -3.62
N GLN A 226 8.61 3.43 -4.63
CA GLN A 226 9.89 3.74 -5.27
C GLN A 226 9.70 3.99 -6.77
N CYS A 227 10.59 4.74 -7.39
CA CYS A 227 10.67 4.88 -8.83
C CYS A 227 11.35 3.62 -9.43
N ALA A 228 10.68 2.90 -10.32
CA ALA A 228 11.23 1.64 -10.86
C ALA A 228 12.53 1.84 -11.65
N ALA A 229 12.67 2.95 -12.40
CA ALA A 229 13.89 3.25 -13.16
C ALA A 229 15.05 3.76 -12.28
N GLN A 230 14.74 4.28 -11.09
CA GLN A 230 15.70 4.84 -10.14
C GLN A 230 15.24 4.53 -8.70
N PRO A 231 15.39 3.27 -8.23
CA PRO A 231 14.83 2.78 -6.96
C PRO A 231 15.36 3.49 -5.71
N GLU A 232 16.52 4.15 -5.79
CA GLU A 232 17.02 5.04 -4.73
C GLU A 232 16.13 6.27 -4.50
N VAL A 233 15.26 6.62 -5.45
CA VAL A 233 14.27 7.69 -5.27
C VAL A 233 12.96 7.09 -4.79
N MET A 234 12.61 7.45 -3.57
CA MET A 234 11.44 6.97 -2.86
C MET A 234 10.55 8.12 -2.40
N TRP A 235 9.26 7.85 -2.31
CA TRP A 235 8.26 8.78 -1.80
C TRP A 235 7.43 8.12 -0.71
N VAL A 236 7.13 8.87 0.32
CA VAL A 236 6.24 8.45 1.41
C VAL A 236 5.11 9.46 1.58
N GLN A 237 3.88 8.98 1.51
CA GLN A 237 2.79 9.66 2.20
C GLN A 237 2.85 9.24 3.66
N HIS A 238 3.14 10.16 4.53
CA HIS A 238 3.25 9.97 5.97
C HIS A 238 2.07 10.64 6.68
N HIS A 239 1.82 10.28 7.94
CA HIS A 239 0.81 10.93 8.77
C HIS A 239 1.02 12.46 8.87
N ASN A 240 2.25 12.90 9.00
CA ASN A 240 2.58 14.32 9.13
C ASN A 240 2.90 15.04 7.81
N GLY A 241 2.78 14.37 6.66
CA GLY A 241 3.05 15.04 5.39
C GLY A 241 3.59 14.12 4.30
N ILE A 242 4.36 14.69 3.43
CA ILE A 242 5.00 14.00 2.31
C ILE A 242 6.51 14.02 2.55
N PHE A 243 7.15 12.86 2.42
CA PHE A 243 8.61 12.77 2.49
C PHE A 243 9.15 12.15 1.20
N ARG A 244 10.32 12.63 0.79
CA ARG A 244 11.07 12.12 -0.34
C ARG A 244 12.48 11.74 0.08
N SER A 245 13.00 10.64 -0.45
CA SER A 245 14.40 10.27 -0.37
C SER A 245 14.99 10.16 -1.77
N VAL A 246 16.27 10.46 -1.91
CA VAL A 246 17.05 10.28 -3.15
C VAL A 246 18.27 9.37 -2.95
N ASP A 247 18.38 8.77 -1.78
CA ASP A 247 19.49 7.95 -1.32
C ASP A 247 19.02 6.60 -0.76
N ALA A 248 18.01 6.02 -1.40
CA ALA A 248 17.41 4.73 -1.02
C ALA A 248 16.81 4.72 0.38
N GLY A 249 16.28 5.86 0.86
CA GLY A 249 15.61 5.94 2.16
C GLY A 249 16.56 6.15 3.35
N HIS A 250 17.86 6.39 3.13
CA HIS A 250 18.77 6.70 4.21
C HIS A 250 18.51 8.06 4.84
N HIS A 251 18.06 9.02 4.04
CA HIS A 251 17.60 10.33 4.50
C HIS A 251 16.32 10.74 3.79
N TRP A 252 15.41 11.38 4.54
CA TRP A 252 14.12 11.84 4.07
C TRP A 252 13.98 13.35 4.23
N GLU A 253 13.45 14.00 3.22
CA GLU A 253 13.19 15.43 3.20
C GLU A 253 11.69 15.69 3.08
N ASP A 254 11.21 16.69 3.83
CA ASP A 254 9.82 17.17 3.75
C ASP A 254 9.52 17.79 2.38
N ALA A 255 8.32 17.50 1.87
CA ALA A 255 7.75 18.15 0.68
C ALA A 255 6.34 18.67 1.02
N VAL A 256 6.14 19.98 0.83
CA VAL A 256 4.91 20.66 1.24
C VAL A 256 3.96 20.89 0.07
N ALA A 257 2.83 20.17 0.08
CA ALA A 257 1.79 20.26 -0.95
C ALA A 257 0.62 21.17 -0.53
N GLN A 258 -0.04 21.77 -1.50
CA GLN A 258 -1.32 22.45 -1.36
C GLN A 258 -2.40 21.68 -2.16
N PRO A 259 -3.63 21.54 -1.63
CA PRO A 259 -4.22 22.22 -0.44
C PRO A 259 -3.87 21.55 0.90
N SER A 260 -3.24 20.39 0.90
CA SER A 260 -2.78 19.69 2.11
C SER A 260 -1.67 18.71 1.76
N SER A 261 -0.72 18.52 2.69
CA SER A 261 0.28 17.44 2.62
C SER A 261 -0.21 16.16 3.31
N PHE A 262 -1.36 16.20 4.01
CA PHE A 262 -1.95 15.01 4.64
C PHE A 262 -2.74 14.20 3.61
N GLY A 263 -2.60 12.90 3.66
CA GLY A 263 -3.32 11.94 2.82
C GLY A 263 -2.95 10.50 3.20
N PHE A 264 -3.35 9.53 2.37
CA PHE A 264 -3.09 8.11 2.64
C PHE A 264 -2.36 7.41 1.51
N THR A 265 -2.31 7.98 0.33
CA THR A 265 -1.79 7.32 -0.86
C THR A 265 -0.76 8.16 -1.59
N VAL A 266 0.16 7.48 -2.24
CA VAL A 266 1.14 8.04 -3.18
C VAL A 266 1.37 7.05 -4.31
N ALA A 267 1.56 7.56 -5.54
CA ALA A 267 2.07 6.82 -6.68
C ALA A 267 3.30 7.55 -7.24
N ALA A 268 4.40 6.84 -7.49
CA ALA A 268 5.60 7.38 -8.11
C ALA A 268 5.62 7.03 -9.59
N HIS A 269 6.06 7.96 -10.43
CA HIS A 269 6.23 7.69 -11.85
C HIS A 269 7.35 6.66 -12.07
N PRO A 270 7.09 5.58 -12.82
CA PRO A 270 8.05 4.48 -12.93
C PRO A 270 9.36 4.88 -13.62
N LEU A 271 9.35 5.90 -14.48
CA LEU A 271 10.50 6.32 -15.30
C LEU A 271 11.04 7.73 -14.96
N ARG A 272 10.26 8.56 -14.24
CA ARG A 272 10.62 9.95 -13.89
C ARG A 272 10.65 10.11 -12.37
N PRO A 273 11.81 10.01 -11.72
CA PRO A 273 11.92 9.94 -10.26
C PRO A 273 11.44 11.20 -9.53
N ASP A 274 11.42 12.35 -10.22
CA ASP A 274 10.95 13.63 -9.67
C ASP A 274 9.43 13.81 -9.76
N THR A 275 8.71 12.80 -10.31
CA THR A 275 7.26 12.87 -10.50
C THR A 275 6.52 11.89 -9.58
N ALA A 276 5.58 12.43 -8.80
CA ALA A 276 4.69 11.64 -7.93
C ALA A 276 3.31 12.29 -7.80
N TRP A 277 2.30 11.46 -7.48
CA TRP A 277 0.91 11.86 -7.28
C TRP A 277 0.43 11.48 -5.89
N PHE A 278 -0.39 12.35 -5.30
CA PHE A 278 -0.98 12.19 -3.97
C PHE A 278 -2.47 12.55 -4.02
N VAL A 279 -3.24 12.07 -3.05
CA VAL A 279 -4.65 12.47 -2.90
C VAL A 279 -4.83 13.08 -1.51
N PRO A 280 -4.85 14.42 -1.41
CA PRO A 280 -4.90 15.10 -0.13
C PRO A 280 -6.24 14.96 0.57
N ALA A 281 -6.19 14.90 1.90
CA ALA A 281 -7.32 14.99 2.80
C ALA A 281 -7.10 16.07 3.86
N VAL A 282 -8.12 16.38 4.68
CA VAL A 282 -8.01 17.43 5.68
C VAL A 282 -7.01 17.05 6.78
N LYS A 283 -7.26 15.96 7.48
CA LYS A 283 -6.43 15.42 8.57
C LYS A 283 -6.97 14.06 9.04
N ASP A 284 -6.26 13.39 9.94
CA ASP A 284 -6.63 12.05 10.37
C ASP A 284 -8.01 11.98 11.07
N GLU A 285 -8.35 12.95 11.89
CA GLU A 285 -9.66 12.99 12.56
C GLU A 285 -10.80 13.52 11.66
N CYS A 286 -10.45 13.99 10.45
CA CYS A 286 -11.40 14.51 9.47
C CYS A 286 -11.05 14.01 8.08
N ARG A 287 -11.35 12.76 7.79
CA ARG A 287 -10.94 12.01 6.59
C ARG A 287 -11.84 12.29 5.39
N ILE A 288 -11.85 13.55 4.97
CA ILE A 288 -12.55 14.03 3.76
C ILE A 288 -11.63 14.90 2.92
N PRO A 289 -11.95 15.13 1.63
CA PRO A 289 -11.22 16.10 0.81
C PRO A 289 -11.23 17.51 1.41
N VAL A 290 -10.15 18.24 1.24
CA VAL A 290 -10.04 19.65 1.68
C VAL A 290 -11.14 20.48 1.00
N GLU A 291 -11.90 21.23 1.79
CA GLU A 291 -13.06 22.01 1.32
C GLU A 291 -14.11 21.17 0.57
N GLY A 292 -14.15 19.86 0.82
CA GLY A 292 -15.04 18.95 0.08
C GLY A 292 -14.71 18.85 -1.41
N ARG A 293 -13.50 19.17 -1.82
CA ARG A 293 -13.04 19.13 -3.22
C ARG A 293 -12.02 18.03 -3.42
N LEU A 294 -12.42 16.96 -4.08
CA LEU A 294 -11.48 15.91 -4.47
C LEU A 294 -10.50 16.44 -5.51
N VAL A 295 -9.22 16.36 -5.21
CA VAL A 295 -8.12 16.70 -6.13
C VAL A 295 -7.04 15.62 -6.05
N VAL A 296 -6.24 15.52 -7.11
CA VAL A 296 -4.96 14.81 -7.10
C VAL A 296 -3.86 15.85 -7.15
N THR A 297 -2.92 15.84 -6.23
CA THR A 297 -1.75 16.71 -6.30
C THR A 297 -0.60 15.97 -6.99
N ARG A 298 0.10 16.66 -7.87
CA ARG A 298 1.24 16.13 -8.61
C ARG A 298 2.45 17.02 -8.45
N SER A 299 3.60 16.43 -8.13
CA SER A 299 4.91 17.08 -8.30
C SER A 299 5.59 16.52 -9.56
N ARG A 300 6.38 17.35 -10.24
CA ARG A 300 7.25 16.99 -11.36
C ARG A 300 8.70 17.44 -11.17
N ASP A 301 9.00 18.00 -10.02
CA ASP A 301 10.26 18.66 -9.69
C ASP A 301 10.83 18.19 -8.34
N GLY A 302 10.52 16.95 -7.97
CA GLY A 302 11.06 16.35 -6.76
C GLY A 302 10.44 16.87 -5.47
N GLY A 303 9.22 17.43 -5.52
CA GLY A 303 8.54 17.97 -4.35
C GLY A 303 8.77 19.47 -4.11
N ALA A 304 9.52 20.15 -4.98
CA ALA A 304 9.72 21.59 -4.86
C ALA A 304 8.43 22.38 -5.12
N SER A 305 7.54 21.83 -5.98
CA SER A 305 6.21 22.38 -6.21
C SER A 305 5.17 21.28 -6.46
N PHE A 306 3.89 21.63 -6.24
CA PHE A 306 2.74 20.75 -6.49
C PHE A 306 1.65 21.47 -7.25
N GLU A 307 1.07 20.82 -8.22
CA GLU A 307 -0.13 21.26 -8.93
C GLU A 307 -1.36 20.45 -8.47
N ALA A 308 -2.48 21.10 -8.26
CA ALA A 308 -3.74 20.44 -7.91
C ALA A 308 -4.57 20.19 -9.18
N LEU A 309 -4.86 18.92 -9.44
CA LEU A 309 -5.53 18.44 -10.64
C LEU A 309 -6.93 17.97 -10.28
N SER A 310 -7.97 18.48 -10.94
CA SER A 310 -9.37 18.15 -10.64
C SER A 310 -10.27 18.05 -11.87
N GLU A 311 -9.75 18.21 -13.09
CA GLU A 311 -10.58 18.12 -14.28
C GLU A 311 -11.17 16.72 -14.42
N GLY A 312 -12.52 16.63 -14.49
CA GLY A 312 -13.26 15.38 -14.58
C GLY A 312 -13.50 14.66 -13.25
N LEU A 313 -12.97 15.17 -12.13
CA LEU A 313 -13.32 14.72 -10.78
C LEU A 313 -14.66 15.35 -10.34
N PRO A 314 -15.34 14.78 -9.31
CA PRO A 314 -16.63 15.29 -8.86
C PRO A 314 -16.53 16.73 -8.36
N PRO A 315 -17.55 17.56 -8.63
CA PRO A 315 -17.60 18.90 -8.07
C PRO A 315 -17.78 18.87 -6.55
N ALA A 316 -17.36 19.95 -5.89
CA ALA A 316 -17.66 20.10 -4.46
C ALA A 316 -19.19 20.29 -4.22
N PRO A 317 -19.74 19.77 -3.11
CA PRO A 317 -19.05 19.02 -2.06
C PRO A 317 -18.91 17.53 -2.42
N GLY A 318 -17.71 17.00 -2.27
CA GLY A 318 -17.39 15.57 -2.38
C GLY A 318 -16.85 15.02 -1.06
N TYR A 319 -17.10 13.75 -0.80
CA TYR A 319 -16.68 13.06 0.44
C TYR A 319 -15.83 11.83 0.14
N ASP A 320 -15.33 11.73 -1.08
CA ASP A 320 -14.47 10.64 -1.51
C ASP A 320 -13.12 10.71 -0.80
N LEU A 321 -12.68 9.59 -0.28
CA LEU A 321 -11.35 9.42 0.28
C LEU A 321 -10.66 8.27 -0.43
N VAL A 322 -9.36 8.41 -0.64
CA VAL A 322 -8.53 7.39 -1.30
C VAL A 322 -7.52 6.87 -0.29
N TYR A 323 -7.65 5.60 0.09
CA TYR A 323 -6.71 4.96 0.99
C TYR A 323 -5.49 4.40 0.24
N ARG A 324 -4.46 4.09 0.97
CA ARG A 324 -3.11 3.58 0.65
C ARG A 324 -2.92 3.00 -0.76
N HIS A 325 -3.69 1.96 -1.11
CA HIS A 325 -3.58 1.24 -2.38
C HIS A 325 -4.68 1.65 -3.39
N GLY A 326 -5.41 2.72 -3.10
CA GLY A 326 -6.48 3.22 -3.97
C GLY A 326 -6.01 4.08 -5.12
N LEU A 327 -4.71 4.34 -5.29
CA LEU A 327 -4.11 5.05 -6.40
C LEU A 327 -2.99 4.20 -7.00
N ALA A 328 -2.99 4.05 -8.32
CA ALA A 328 -1.93 3.35 -9.06
C ALA A 328 -1.60 4.10 -10.36
N VAL A 329 -0.39 3.91 -10.83
CA VAL A 329 0.11 4.37 -12.14
C VAL A 329 0.62 3.17 -12.93
N ASP A 330 0.41 3.15 -14.23
CA ASP A 330 0.88 2.08 -15.13
C ASP A 330 2.39 2.25 -15.47
N ASP A 331 2.97 1.26 -16.14
CA ASP A 331 4.39 1.27 -16.51
C ASP A 331 4.78 2.41 -17.48
N SER A 332 3.81 3.01 -18.17
CA SER A 332 4.07 4.19 -19.00
C SER A 332 4.24 5.47 -18.19
N GLY A 333 3.66 5.52 -16.98
CA GLY A 333 3.57 6.70 -16.15
C GLY A 333 2.51 7.71 -16.60
N GLU A 334 1.73 7.39 -17.64
CA GLU A 334 0.71 8.29 -18.16
C GLU A 334 -0.71 7.86 -17.77
N THR A 335 -0.94 6.55 -17.53
CA THR A 335 -2.25 6.06 -17.11
C THR A 335 -2.29 5.89 -15.59
N LEU A 336 -3.23 6.59 -14.94
CA LEU A 336 -3.51 6.44 -13.52
C LEU A 336 -4.91 5.88 -13.29
N ALA A 337 -5.05 5.09 -12.25
CA ALA A 337 -6.35 4.63 -11.73
C ALA A 337 -6.49 5.07 -10.28
N MET A 338 -7.68 5.56 -9.90
CA MET A 338 -8.00 6.00 -8.55
C MET A 338 -9.36 5.45 -8.12
N GLY A 339 -9.37 4.71 -7.00
CA GLY A 339 -10.57 4.15 -6.39
C GLY A 339 -10.82 4.71 -5.00
N SER A 340 -12.06 5.09 -4.72
CA SER A 340 -12.42 5.73 -3.44
C SER A 340 -13.15 4.81 -2.47
N THR A 341 -13.21 5.25 -1.23
CA THR A 341 -13.97 4.61 -0.14
C THR A 341 -15.48 4.71 -0.33
N THR A 342 -15.96 5.59 -1.21
CA THR A 342 -17.37 5.72 -1.58
C THR A 342 -17.75 4.81 -2.75
N GLY A 343 -16.76 4.18 -3.41
CA GLY A 343 -16.98 3.23 -4.49
C GLY A 343 -16.91 3.84 -5.89
N ALA A 344 -16.38 5.04 -6.01
CA ALA A 344 -16.11 5.63 -7.32
C ALA A 344 -14.72 5.22 -7.84
N LEU A 345 -14.65 4.97 -9.13
CA LEU A 345 -13.42 4.63 -9.86
C LEU A 345 -13.20 5.63 -10.99
N TRP A 346 -12.04 6.26 -11.01
CA TRP A 346 -11.61 7.17 -12.05
C TRP A 346 -10.32 6.68 -12.71
N ILE A 347 -10.18 6.98 -13.98
CA ILE A 347 -8.96 6.73 -14.76
C ILE A 347 -8.57 8.02 -15.46
N SER A 348 -7.27 8.31 -15.46
CA SER A 348 -6.64 9.36 -16.26
C SER A 348 -5.67 8.70 -17.24
N GLU A 349 -5.58 9.18 -18.46
CA GLU A 349 -4.68 8.67 -19.51
C GLU A 349 -3.67 9.75 -19.97
N ASP A 350 -3.50 10.81 -19.18
CA ASP A 350 -2.63 11.96 -19.46
C ASP A 350 -1.84 12.43 -18.23
N GLY A 351 -1.46 11.48 -17.38
CA GLY A 351 -0.66 11.76 -16.19
C GLY A 351 -1.44 12.53 -15.11
N GLY A 352 -2.76 12.37 -15.03
CA GLY A 352 -3.62 12.99 -14.02
C GLY A 352 -4.20 14.35 -14.43
N GLY A 353 -3.94 14.82 -15.65
CA GLY A 353 -4.46 16.11 -16.14
C GLY A 353 -5.99 16.10 -16.24
N ARG A 354 -6.56 15.02 -16.77
CA ARG A 354 -8.00 14.81 -16.87
C ARG A 354 -8.41 13.42 -16.40
N TRP A 355 -9.49 13.36 -15.62
CA TRP A 355 -10.03 12.13 -15.06
C TRP A 355 -11.37 11.77 -15.70
N GLN A 356 -11.56 10.51 -16.00
CA GLN A 356 -12.81 9.94 -16.43
C GLN A 356 -13.38 9.05 -15.34
N CYS A 357 -14.61 9.31 -14.89
CA CYS A 357 -15.33 8.42 -14.01
C CYS A 357 -15.76 7.17 -14.80
N VAL A 358 -15.19 6.01 -14.45
CA VAL A 358 -15.55 4.72 -15.05
C VAL A 358 -16.81 4.16 -14.38
N SER A 359 -16.93 4.33 -13.07
CA SER A 359 -18.08 3.94 -12.28
C SER A 359 -18.14 4.74 -10.99
N ALA A 360 -19.34 5.20 -10.60
CA ALA A 360 -19.60 5.83 -9.31
C ALA A 360 -20.36 4.91 -8.34
N HIS A 361 -20.52 3.62 -8.67
CA HIS A 361 -21.42 2.69 -7.98
C HIS A 361 -20.78 1.36 -7.61
N LEU A 362 -19.45 1.26 -7.62
CA LEU A 362 -18.74 0.10 -7.10
C LEU A 362 -18.84 0.08 -5.56
N PRO A 363 -18.62 -1.07 -4.93
CA PRO A 363 -18.42 -1.11 -3.48
C PRO A 363 -17.16 -0.30 -3.08
N PRO A 364 -16.99 0.11 -1.81
CA PRO A 364 -15.76 0.71 -1.32
C PRO A 364 -14.51 0.02 -1.86
N ILE A 365 -13.63 0.78 -2.49
CA ILE A 365 -12.44 0.27 -3.15
C ILE A 365 -11.26 0.29 -2.16
N TYR A 366 -10.55 -0.82 -2.06
CA TYR A 366 -9.40 -0.98 -1.17
C TYR A 366 -8.06 -0.92 -1.91
N CYS A 367 -8.03 -1.47 -3.14
CA CYS A 367 -6.81 -1.53 -3.93
C CYS A 367 -7.15 -1.43 -5.42
N VAL A 368 -6.35 -0.67 -6.16
CA VAL A 368 -6.33 -0.67 -7.62
C VAL A 368 -4.93 -1.05 -8.09
N ARG A 369 -4.83 -1.88 -9.15
CA ARG A 369 -3.55 -2.37 -9.63
C ARG A 369 -3.59 -2.65 -11.11
N PHE A 370 -2.66 -2.08 -11.86
CA PHE A 370 -2.44 -2.43 -13.26
C PHE A 370 -1.75 -3.80 -13.39
N GLY A 371 -2.01 -4.52 -14.51
CA GLY A 371 -1.41 -5.82 -14.80
C GLY A 371 -1.52 -6.25 -16.25
#